data_7ac796375a932194b6c3ca21705f10c0
#
_entry.id   7ac796375a932194b6c3ca21705f10c0
#
_cell.length_a   1.000
_cell.length_b   1.000
_cell.length_c   1.000
_cell.angle_alpha   90.00
_cell.angle_beta   90.00
_cell.angle_gamma   90.00
#
_symmetry.space_group_name_H-M   'P 1'
#
loop_
_entity.id
_entity.type
_entity.pdbx_description
1 polymer ?
#
loop_
_entity_poly.entity_id
_entity_poly.type
_entity_poly.pdbx_seq_one_letter_code
_entity_poly.pdbx_strand_id
1 'polypeptide(L)'
;MISIKNITKTFKGFEAVKELSIDIPRGEIYGLLGSNGAGKSTTINILLGFLEPDKGEAFIDDINVITSTDIARKKIGYISENVNLYPYLTGIENLNYFCKLAGENYTDEKLSNILNDCGLDSDAINKKVGAYSKGMRQKVGIAIAFAKKAKVLLLDEPASGLDPLASTELSTTLKNLS
;
A
#
# COMPACT_ATOMS: atom_id res chain seq x y z
N MET A 1 -11.54 -4.20 7.06
CA MET A 1 -11.18 -5.34 7.93
C MET A 1 -10.28 -6.30 7.16
N ILE A 2 -9.22 -6.82 7.79
CA ILE A 2 -8.39 -7.91 7.25
C ILE A 2 -8.61 -9.11 8.16
N SER A 3 -8.84 -10.30 7.60
CA SER A 3 -8.91 -11.54 8.35
C SER A 3 -8.06 -12.61 7.67
N ILE A 4 -7.13 -13.19 8.42
CA ILE A 4 -6.26 -14.30 8.01
C ILE A 4 -6.57 -15.47 8.91
N LYS A 5 -6.85 -16.65 8.34
CA LYS A 5 -7.26 -17.86 9.06
C LYS A 5 -6.33 -19.01 8.74
N ASN A 6 -5.46 -19.36 9.69
CA ASN A 6 -4.56 -20.52 9.64
C ASN A 6 -3.75 -20.64 8.34
N ILE A 7 -3.25 -19.51 7.81
CA ILE A 7 -2.45 -19.51 6.59
C ILE A 7 -1.12 -20.21 6.82
N THR A 8 -0.81 -21.16 5.95
CA THR A 8 0.51 -21.79 5.82
C THR A 8 0.99 -21.64 4.38
N LYS A 9 2.27 -21.27 4.22
CA LYS A 9 2.96 -21.21 2.92
C LYS A 9 4.36 -21.76 3.00
N THR A 10 4.64 -22.74 2.15
CA THR A 10 5.91 -23.47 2.09
C THR A 10 6.58 -23.25 0.74
N PHE A 11 7.89 -22.98 0.73
CA PHE A 11 8.71 -22.91 -0.47
C PHE A 11 9.83 -23.94 -0.39
N LYS A 12 9.85 -24.93 -1.27
CA LYS A 12 10.92 -25.95 -1.34
C LYS A 12 11.25 -26.57 0.03
N GLY A 13 10.22 -26.88 0.83
CA GLY A 13 10.37 -27.48 2.16
C GLY A 13 10.61 -26.50 3.31
N PHE A 14 10.74 -25.19 3.04
CA PHE A 14 10.83 -24.14 4.06
C PHE A 14 9.47 -23.52 4.30
N GLU A 15 8.94 -23.58 5.52
CA GLU A 15 7.68 -22.93 5.90
C GLU A 15 7.93 -21.42 6.10
N ALA A 16 7.62 -20.63 5.09
CA ALA A 16 7.76 -19.18 5.14
C ALA A 16 6.66 -18.50 6.00
N VAL A 17 5.47 -19.10 6.04
CA VAL A 17 4.37 -18.72 6.94
C VAL A 17 3.79 -20.01 7.50
N LYS A 18 3.57 -20.06 8.82
CA LYS A 18 3.07 -21.25 9.53
C LYS A 18 1.86 -20.89 10.37
N GLU A 19 0.70 -21.47 10.04
CA GLU A 19 -0.57 -21.38 10.80
C GLU A 19 -0.91 -19.95 11.27
N LEU A 20 -0.60 -18.95 10.43
CA LEU A 20 -0.81 -17.55 10.77
C LEU A 20 -2.31 -17.23 10.81
N SER A 21 -2.77 -16.68 11.92
CA SER A 21 -4.12 -16.16 12.08
C SER A 21 -4.06 -14.74 12.64
N ILE A 22 -4.69 -13.78 11.95
CA ILE A 22 -4.72 -12.36 12.33
C ILE A 22 -6.07 -11.80 11.93
N ASP A 23 -6.69 -11.05 12.84
CA ASP A 23 -7.87 -10.25 12.56
C ASP A 23 -7.56 -8.78 12.86
N ILE A 24 -7.70 -7.91 11.85
CA ILE A 24 -7.46 -6.46 11.97
C ILE A 24 -8.78 -5.76 11.69
N PRO A 25 -9.40 -5.14 12.72
CA PRO A 25 -10.60 -4.34 12.57
C PRO A 25 -10.41 -3.13 11.66
N ARG A 26 -11.49 -2.48 11.27
CA ARG A 26 -11.46 -1.21 10.53
C ARG A 26 -10.93 -0.09 11.42
N GLY A 27 -10.15 0.81 10.83
CA GLY A 27 -9.58 1.97 11.51
C GLY A 27 -8.36 1.64 12.39
N GLU A 28 -7.85 0.40 12.35
CA GLU A 28 -6.66 0.04 13.08
C GLU A 28 -5.40 0.05 12.21
N ILE A 29 -4.30 0.50 12.80
CA ILE A 29 -2.96 0.40 12.23
C ILE A 29 -2.25 -0.79 12.87
N TYR A 30 -1.92 -1.79 12.08
CA TYR A 30 -1.27 -3.01 12.52
C TYR A 30 0.15 -3.12 11.98
N GLY A 31 1.12 -3.33 12.86
CA GLY A 31 2.53 -3.52 12.50
C GLY A 31 2.92 -4.99 12.46
N LEU A 32 3.25 -5.50 11.27
CA LEU A 32 3.81 -6.84 11.12
C LEU A 32 5.32 -6.78 11.32
N LEU A 33 5.80 -7.17 12.50
CA LEU A 33 7.21 -7.13 12.87
C LEU A 33 7.89 -8.50 12.71
N GLY A 34 9.15 -8.51 12.36
CA GLY A 34 9.96 -9.72 12.23
C GLY A 34 11.24 -9.47 11.45
N SER A 35 12.21 -10.37 11.60
CA SER A 35 13.47 -10.38 10.85
C SER A 35 13.23 -10.57 9.34
N ASN A 36 14.26 -10.35 8.54
CA ASN A 36 14.20 -10.69 7.11
C ASN A 36 14.00 -12.21 6.98
N GLY A 37 13.09 -12.60 6.10
CA GLY A 37 12.67 -14.00 5.94
C GLY A 37 11.56 -14.47 6.90
N ALA A 38 11.06 -13.63 7.81
CA ALA A 38 9.98 -13.99 8.74
C ALA A 38 8.57 -14.09 8.10
N GLY A 39 8.46 -14.08 6.77
CA GLY A 39 7.20 -14.26 6.06
C GLY A 39 6.37 -12.98 5.86
N LYS A 40 6.88 -11.79 6.22
CA LYS A 40 6.16 -10.51 6.08
C LYS A 40 5.68 -10.27 4.64
N SER A 41 6.61 -10.20 3.69
CA SER A 41 6.29 -9.99 2.27
C SER A 41 5.49 -11.16 1.66
N THR A 42 5.70 -12.40 2.16
CA THR A 42 4.88 -13.56 1.78
C THR A 42 3.43 -13.35 2.17
N THR A 43 3.17 -12.88 3.40
CA THR A 43 1.83 -12.58 3.90
C THR A 43 1.19 -11.45 3.09
N ILE A 44 1.93 -10.37 2.82
CA ILE A 44 1.46 -9.27 1.97
C ILE A 44 1.10 -9.78 0.56
N ASN A 45 1.94 -10.60 -0.05
CA ASN A 45 1.69 -11.16 -1.38
C ASN A 45 0.45 -12.09 -1.40
N ILE A 46 0.18 -12.81 -0.32
CA ILE A 46 -1.07 -13.59 -0.18
C ILE A 46 -2.27 -12.65 -0.11
N LEU A 47 -2.22 -11.60 0.71
CA LEU A 47 -3.31 -10.61 0.80
C LEU A 47 -3.56 -9.89 -0.52
N LEU A 48 -2.52 -9.67 -1.33
CA LEU A 48 -2.63 -9.11 -2.67
C LEU A 48 -3.13 -10.12 -3.73
N GLY A 49 -3.27 -11.40 -3.36
CA GLY A 49 -3.63 -12.47 -4.29
C GLY A 49 -2.56 -12.75 -5.35
N PHE A 50 -1.31 -12.34 -5.12
CA PHE A 50 -0.16 -12.70 -5.98
C PHE A 50 0.38 -14.09 -5.66
N LEU A 51 0.06 -14.59 -4.47
CA LEU A 51 0.51 -15.88 -3.97
C LEU A 51 -0.66 -16.60 -3.31
N GLU A 52 -0.89 -17.85 -3.72
CA GLU A 52 -1.88 -18.70 -3.08
C GLU A 52 -1.27 -19.40 -1.85
N PRO A 53 -1.94 -19.41 -0.68
CA PRO A 53 -1.49 -20.16 0.47
C PRO A 53 -1.66 -21.66 0.21
N ASP A 54 -0.83 -22.50 0.86
CA ASP A 54 -0.97 -23.96 0.78
C ASP A 54 -2.08 -24.46 1.70
N LYS A 55 -2.39 -23.69 2.78
CA LYS A 55 -3.51 -23.94 3.70
C LYS A 55 -4.05 -22.61 4.22
N GLY A 56 -5.31 -22.63 4.67
CA GLY A 56 -5.98 -21.49 5.26
C GLY A 56 -6.55 -20.53 4.23
N GLU A 57 -7.08 -19.42 4.70
CA GLU A 57 -7.78 -18.42 3.88
C GLU A 57 -7.47 -17.00 4.34
N ALA A 58 -7.52 -16.05 3.41
CA ALA A 58 -7.41 -14.62 3.73
C ALA A 58 -8.54 -13.82 3.10
N PHE A 59 -8.98 -12.80 3.82
CA PHE A 59 -10.11 -11.97 3.44
C PHE A 59 -9.78 -10.49 3.60
N ILE A 60 -10.24 -9.69 2.67
CA ILE A 60 -10.28 -8.23 2.74
C ILE A 60 -11.75 -7.82 2.67
N ASP A 61 -12.25 -7.21 3.75
CA ASP A 61 -13.64 -6.74 3.84
C ASP A 61 -14.64 -7.85 3.48
N ASP A 62 -14.43 -9.05 4.07
CA ASP A 62 -15.17 -10.30 3.87
C ASP A 62 -15.05 -10.93 2.45
N ILE A 63 -14.19 -10.38 1.60
CA ILE A 63 -13.92 -10.91 0.27
C ILE A 63 -12.68 -11.80 0.32
N ASN A 64 -12.81 -13.07 -0.05
CA ASN A 64 -11.68 -13.98 -0.13
C ASN A 64 -10.71 -13.52 -1.24
N VAL A 65 -9.43 -13.33 -0.86
CA VAL A 65 -8.42 -12.73 -1.73
C VAL A 65 -7.98 -13.63 -2.88
N ILE A 66 -8.24 -14.94 -2.79
CA ILE A 66 -7.87 -15.91 -3.83
C ILE A 66 -9.02 -16.13 -4.80
N THR A 67 -10.20 -16.45 -4.28
CA THR A 67 -11.36 -16.77 -5.13
C THR A 67 -12.00 -15.54 -5.78
N SER A 68 -11.77 -14.34 -5.21
CA SER A 68 -12.32 -13.07 -5.69
C SER A 68 -11.25 -11.98 -5.78
N THR A 69 -10.08 -12.34 -6.32
CA THR A 69 -8.86 -11.53 -6.34
C THR A 69 -9.08 -10.13 -6.90
N ASP A 70 -9.75 -10.00 -8.04
CA ASP A 70 -9.96 -8.70 -8.69
C ASP A 70 -10.84 -7.76 -7.86
N ILE A 71 -11.84 -8.33 -7.15
CA ILE A 71 -12.71 -7.55 -6.27
C ILE A 71 -11.95 -7.13 -5.01
N ALA A 72 -11.16 -8.03 -4.43
CA ALA A 72 -10.33 -7.74 -3.26
C ALA A 72 -9.28 -6.66 -3.58
N ARG A 73 -8.58 -6.76 -4.71
CA ARG A 73 -7.54 -5.78 -5.15
C ARG A 73 -8.09 -4.36 -5.33
N LYS A 74 -9.34 -4.21 -5.76
CA LYS A 74 -9.98 -2.88 -5.86
C LYS A 74 -10.10 -2.19 -4.51
N LYS A 75 -10.15 -2.95 -3.41
CA LYS A 75 -10.25 -2.42 -2.04
C LYS A 75 -8.89 -2.18 -1.39
N ILE A 76 -7.79 -2.61 -2.02
CA ILE A 76 -6.45 -2.52 -1.46
C ILE A 76 -5.68 -1.37 -2.12
N GLY A 77 -5.07 -0.50 -1.31
CA GLY A 77 -3.94 0.34 -1.67
C GLY A 77 -2.65 -0.36 -1.26
N TYR A 78 -1.78 -0.65 -2.19
CA TYR A 78 -0.48 -1.25 -1.90
C TYR A 78 0.64 -0.26 -2.15
N ILE A 79 1.51 -0.12 -1.18
CA ILE A 79 2.69 0.74 -1.22
C ILE A 79 3.90 -0.14 -0.95
N SER A 80 4.66 -0.40 -2.00
CA SER A 80 5.90 -1.16 -1.91
C SER A 80 7.02 -0.31 -1.31
N GLU A 81 8.09 -0.95 -0.86
CA GLU A 81 9.32 -0.29 -0.42
C GLU A 81 9.82 0.75 -1.44
N ASN A 82 9.75 0.42 -2.72
CA ASN A 82 10.13 1.30 -3.82
C ASN A 82 8.90 1.62 -4.67
N VAL A 83 8.31 2.79 -4.47
CA VAL A 83 7.16 3.25 -5.26
C VAL A 83 7.61 3.61 -6.67
N ASN A 84 7.18 2.82 -7.65
CA ASN A 84 7.50 3.03 -9.06
C ASN A 84 6.46 3.97 -9.70
N LEU A 85 6.90 5.16 -10.03
CA LEU A 85 6.13 6.19 -10.73
C LEU A 85 6.78 6.48 -12.08
N TYR A 86 6.05 7.11 -12.98
CA TYR A 86 6.58 7.54 -14.28
C TYR A 86 7.49 8.76 -14.10
N PRO A 87 8.82 8.65 -14.29
CA PRO A 87 9.78 9.69 -13.90
C PRO A 87 9.66 10.97 -14.74
N TYR A 88 9.11 10.86 -15.95
CA TYR A 88 8.92 11.99 -16.88
C TYR A 88 7.62 12.76 -16.64
N LEU A 89 6.69 12.20 -15.87
CA LEU A 89 5.46 12.84 -15.44
C LEU A 89 5.69 13.59 -14.13
N THR A 90 4.88 14.62 -13.89
CA THR A 90 4.82 15.35 -12.60
C THR A 90 4.09 14.52 -11.54
N GLY A 91 4.09 14.98 -10.28
CA GLY A 91 3.35 14.33 -9.20
C GLY A 91 1.85 14.25 -9.50
N ILE A 92 1.27 15.36 -9.96
CA ILE A 92 -0.17 15.41 -10.29
C ILE A 92 -0.52 14.56 -11.51
N GLU A 93 0.33 14.54 -12.55
CA GLU A 93 0.12 13.70 -13.72
C GLU A 93 0.20 12.21 -13.38
N ASN A 94 1.14 11.80 -12.51
CA ASN A 94 1.19 10.43 -12.00
C ASN A 94 -0.09 10.09 -11.23
N LEU A 95 -0.52 10.93 -10.28
CA LEU A 95 -1.74 10.68 -9.53
C LEU A 95 -2.96 10.56 -10.46
N ASN A 96 -3.12 11.50 -11.41
CA ASN A 96 -4.20 11.47 -12.38
C ASN A 96 -4.19 10.18 -13.23
N TYR A 97 -3.00 9.77 -13.69
CA TYR A 97 -2.85 8.54 -14.47
C TYR A 97 -3.34 7.31 -13.71
N PHE A 98 -2.90 7.12 -12.45
CA PHE A 98 -3.31 5.98 -11.64
C PHE A 98 -4.78 6.06 -11.20
N CYS A 99 -5.34 7.26 -10.98
CA CYS A 99 -6.76 7.44 -10.74
C CYS A 99 -7.60 6.97 -11.93
N LYS A 100 -7.24 7.39 -13.14
CA LYS A 100 -7.93 6.96 -14.38
C LYS A 100 -7.85 5.46 -14.59
N LEU A 101 -6.71 4.81 -14.31
CA LEU A 101 -6.59 3.35 -14.35
C LEU A 101 -7.52 2.66 -13.35
N ALA A 102 -7.79 3.30 -12.21
CA ALA A 102 -8.72 2.80 -11.20
C ALA A 102 -10.20 3.12 -11.51
N GLY A 103 -10.48 3.84 -12.61
CA GLY A 103 -11.82 4.27 -12.99
C GLY A 103 -12.30 5.54 -12.29
N GLU A 104 -11.41 6.24 -11.57
CA GLU A 104 -11.70 7.48 -10.87
C GLU A 104 -11.28 8.70 -11.71
N ASN A 105 -12.13 9.73 -11.71
CA ASN A 105 -11.85 10.98 -12.40
C ASN A 105 -11.96 12.16 -11.44
N TYR A 106 -10.92 12.97 -11.38
CA TYR A 106 -10.81 14.14 -10.51
C TYR A 106 -10.35 15.36 -11.28
N THR A 107 -10.74 16.55 -10.80
CA THR A 107 -10.17 17.81 -11.28
C THR A 107 -8.74 17.99 -10.77
N ASP A 108 -7.94 18.81 -11.45
CA ASP A 108 -6.55 19.09 -11.03
C ASP A 108 -6.51 19.73 -9.64
N GLU A 109 -7.49 20.57 -9.30
CA GLU A 109 -7.64 21.12 -7.94
C GLU A 109 -7.81 20.01 -6.90
N LYS A 110 -8.69 19.03 -7.14
CA LYS A 110 -8.91 17.90 -6.22
C LYS A 110 -7.67 17.02 -6.10
N LEU A 111 -6.97 16.76 -7.20
CA LEU A 111 -5.72 15.99 -7.21
C LEU A 111 -4.62 16.72 -6.42
N SER A 112 -4.49 18.04 -6.58
CA SER A 112 -3.53 18.86 -5.83
C SER A 112 -3.84 18.82 -4.34
N ASN A 113 -5.10 18.93 -3.94
CA ASN A 113 -5.51 18.83 -2.54
C ASN A 113 -5.18 17.46 -1.96
N ILE A 114 -5.45 16.37 -2.68
CA ILE A 114 -5.09 14.99 -2.25
C ILE A 114 -3.57 14.86 -2.03
N LEU A 115 -2.74 15.40 -2.93
CA LEU A 115 -1.29 15.37 -2.78
C LEU A 115 -0.81 16.16 -1.56
N ASN A 116 -1.37 17.35 -1.33
CA ASN A 116 -1.07 18.17 -0.16
C ASN A 116 -1.51 17.47 1.15
N ASP A 117 -2.70 16.89 1.19
CA ASP A 117 -3.22 16.13 2.35
C ASP A 117 -2.31 14.92 2.68
N CYS A 118 -1.66 14.33 1.67
CA CYS A 118 -0.65 13.30 1.83
C CYS A 118 0.76 13.85 2.14
N GLY A 119 0.89 15.15 2.35
CA GLY A 119 2.12 15.81 2.79
C GLY A 119 3.12 16.12 1.67
N LEU A 120 2.72 16.08 0.40
CA LEU A 120 3.57 16.56 -0.69
C LEU A 120 3.48 18.08 -0.80
N ASP A 121 4.62 18.75 -0.77
CA ASP A 121 4.70 20.21 -0.87
C ASP A 121 4.11 20.72 -2.19
N SER A 122 3.37 21.81 -2.14
CA SER A 122 2.72 22.42 -3.31
C SER A 122 3.72 22.73 -4.44
N ASP A 123 4.94 23.15 -4.10
CA ASP A 123 6.02 23.41 -5.07
C ASP A 123 6.53 22.14 -5.78
N ALA A 124 6.28 20.98 -5.19
CA ALA A 124 6.70 19.70 -5.75
C ALA A 124 5.65 19.12 -6.71
N ILE A 125 4.37 19.41 -6.51
CA ILE A 125 3.25 18.79 -7.24
C ILE A 125 3.46 18.82 -8.77
N ASN A 126 3.96 19.94 -9.28
CA ASN A 126 4.20 20.18 -10.71
C ASN A 126 5.65 19.87 -11.15
N LYS A 127 6.52 19.37 -10.27
CA LYS A 127 7.85 18.90 -10.65
C LYS A 127 7.81 17.46 -11.12
N LYS A 128 8.69 17.10 -12.05
CA LYS A 128 8.84 15.74 -12.55
C LYS A 128 9.28 14.79 -11.44
N VAL A 129 8.63 13.64 -11.34
CA VAL A 129 8.90 12.62 -10.30
C VAL A 129 10.32 12.06 -10.36
N GLY A 130 10.99 12.14 -11.52
CA GLY A 130 12.41 11.80 -11.63
C GLY A 130 13.32 12.56 -10.65
N ALA A 131 12.94 13.77 -10.22
CA ALA A 131 13.65 14.58 -9.24
C ALA A 131 13.19 14.38 -7.78
N TYR A 132 12.23 13.48 -7.54
CA TYR A 132 11.70 13.26 -6.20
C TYR A 132 12.62 12.41 -5.32
N SER A 133 12.67 12.77 -4.03
CA SER A 133 13.23 11.88 -3.00
C SER A 133 12.39 10.60 -2.85
N LYS A 134 12.92 9.59 -2.16
CA LYS A 134 12.16 8.37 -1.84
C LYS A 134 10.89 8.72 -1.05
N GLY A 135 10.98 9.59 -0.05
CA GLY A 135 9.82 10.02 0.76
C GLY A 135 8.75 10.73 -0.07
N MET A 136 9.13 11.59 -1.02
CA MET A 136 8.17 12.24 -1.92
C MET A 136 7.44 11.22 -2.80
N ARG A 137 8.12 10.19 -3.30
CA ARG A 137 7.48 9.10 -4.06
C ARG A 137 6.53 8.29 -3.19
N GLN A 138 6.88 8.04 -1.92
CA GLN A 138 5.98 7.38 -0.95
C GLN A 138 4.69 8.19 -0.73
N LYS A 139 4.80 9.50 -0.55
CA LYS A 139 3.65 10.40 -0.41
C LYS A 139 2.70 10.33 -1.62
N VAL A 140 3.24 10.29 -2.84
CA VAL A 140 2.42 10.08 -4.06
C VAL A 140 1.78 8.68 -4.07
N GLY A 141 2.48 7.64 -3.64
CA GLY A 141 1.93 6.28 -3.51
C GLY A 141 0.73 6.23 -2.57
N ILE A 142 0.83 6.92 -1.42
CA ILE A 142 -0.28 7.07 -0.47
C ILE A 142 -1.44 7.84 -1.11
N ALA A 143 -1.15 8.94 -1.80
CA ALA A 143 -2.16 9.74 -2.50
C ALA A 143 -2.93 8.90 -3.55
N ILE A 144 -2.25 8.03 -4.30
CA ILE A 144 -2.86 7.12 -5.25
C ILE A 144 -3.80 6.14 -4.53
N ALA A 145 -3.37 5.52 -3.43
CA ALA A 145 -4.18 4.59 -2.67
C ALA A 145 -5.44 5.28 -2.08
N PHE A 146 -5.27 6.49 -1.56
CA PHE A 146 -6.37 7.31 -1.04
C PHE A 146 -7.36 7.71 -2.13
N ALA A 147 -6.87 8.20 -3.27
CA ALA A 147 -7.70 8.60 -4.41
C ALA A 147 -8.49 7.43 -5.01
N LYS A 148 -7.94 6.21 -4.97
CA LYS A 148 -8.65 4.96 -5.34
C LYS A 148 -9.74 4.57 -4.33
N LYS A 149 -9.90 5.29 -3.23
CA LYS A 149 -10.85 4.96 -2.14
C LYS A 149 -10.58 3.57 -1.56
N ALA A 150 -9.30 3.19 -1.48
CA ALA A 150 -8.88 1.93 -0.87
C ALA A 150 -9.44 1.82 0.57
N LYS A 151 -9.89 0.62 0.93
CA LYS A 151 -10.43 0.33 2.28
C LYS A 151 -9.35 -0.21 3.20
N VAL A 152 -8.26 -0.70 2.63
CA VAL A 152 -7.11 -1.26 3.32
C VAL A 152 -5.84 -0.73 2.66
N LEU A 153 -4.88 -0.29 3.46
CA LEU A 153 -3.53 0.02 3.02
C LEU A 153 -2.58 -1.10 3.45
N LEU A 154 -1.90 -1.70 2.50
CA LEU A 154 -0.81 -2.62 2.73
C LEU A 154 0.50 -1.91 2.41
N LEU A 155 1.41 -1.84 3.39
CA LEU A 155 2.69 -1.18 3.26
C LEU A 155 3.81 -2.19 3.48
N ASP A 156 4.69 -2.34 2.51
CA ASP A 156 5.86 -3.21 2.61
C ASP A 156 7.12 -2.35 2.81
N GLU A 157 7.63 -2.35 4.03
CA GLU A 157 8.80 -1.57 4.48
C GLU A 157 8.79 -0.08 4.04
N PRO A 158 7.69 0.66 4.29
CA PRO A 158 7.49 2.00 3.72
C PRO A 158 8.48 3.04 4.23
N ALA A 159 9.09 2.82 5.39
CA ALA A 159 10.09 3.70 5.99
C ALA A 159 11.54 3.28 5.69
N SER A 160 11.77 2.15 5.01
CA SER A 160 13.11 1.67 4.64
C SER A 160 13.87 2.73 3.83
N GLY A 161 15.08 3.09 4.28
CA GLY A 161 15.94 4.07 3.59
C GLY A 161 15.42 5.52 3.59
N LEU A 162 14.40 5.84 4.40
CA LEU A 162 14.03 7.22 4.69
C LEU A 162 14.91 7.78 5.82
N ASP A 163 15.15 9.08 5.80
CA ASP A 163 15.72 9.78 6.95
C ASP A 163 14.70 9.85 8.10
N PRO A 164 15.14 10.15 9.34
CA PRO A 164 14.25 10.17 10.51
C PRO A 164 13.08 11.16 10.39
N LEU A 165 13.30 12.32 9.75
CA LEU A 165 12.26 13.31 9.57
C LEU A 165 11.19 12.81 8.60
N ALA A 166 11.59 12.33 7.42
CA ALA A 166 10.67 11.76 6.42
C ALA A 166 9.89 10.54 6.97
N SER A 167 10.52 9.72 7.81
CA SER A 167 9.86 8.60 8.48
C SER A 167 8.77 9.05 9.46
N THR A 168 9.05 10.12 10.22
CA THR A 168 8.08 10.72 11.16
C THR A 168 6.90 11.34 10.41
N GLU A 169 7.18 12.09 9.33
CA GLU A 169 6.14 12.68 8.47
C GLU A 169 5.24 11.61 7.86
N LEU A 170 5.84 10.51 7.34
CA LEU A 170 5.08 9.38 6.81
C LEU A 170 4.14 8.78 7.87
N SER A 171 4.65 8.55 9.08
CA SER A 171 3.87 8.02 10.20
C SER A 171 2.70 8.94 10.57
N THR A 172 2.93 10.26 10.57
CA THR A 172 1.90 11.27 10.85
C THR A 172 0.83 11.27 9.75
N THR A 173 1.24 11.23 8.48
CA THR A 173 0.32 11.16 7.33
C THR A 173 -0.57 9.91 7.42
N LEU A 174 0.00 8.74 7.70
CA LEU A 174 -0.77 7.50 7.84
C LEU A 174 -1.78 7.55 8.99
N LYS A 175 -1.41 8.15 10.13
CA LYS A 175 -2.33 8.33 11.27
C LYS A 175 -3.48 9.28 10.96
N ASN A 176 -3.25 10.32 10.16
CA ASN A 176 -4.29 11.27 9.80
C ASN A 176 -5.27 10.71 8.76
N LEU A 177 -4.89 9.64 8.05
CA LEU A 177 -5.70 8.99 7.01
C LEU A 177 -6.44 7.74 7.51
N SER A 178 -6.16 7.26 8.75
CA SER A 178 -6.76 6.05 9.36
C SER A 178 -8.14 6.30 10.07
#